data_0fd61cfef7b20f9c238426c3414f694b
#
_entry.id   0fd61cfef7b20f9c238426c3414f694b
#
_cell.length_a   1.000
_cell.length_b   1.000
_cell.length_c   1.000
_cell.angle_alpha   90.00
_cell.angle_beta   90.00
_cell.angle_gamma   90.00
#
_symmetry.space_group_name_H-M   'P 1'
#
loop_
_entity.id
_entity.type
_entity.pdbx_description
1 polymer ?
#
loop_
_entity_poly.entity_id
_entity_poly.type
_entity_poly.pdbx_seq_one_letter_code
_entity_poly.pdbx_strand_id
1 'polypeptide(L)'
;MGKAIVVVDDENRENEGDLICAAQFATPDMINFMAVDARGLICLAMTGDRLDELDLPLMVRENTDTNQTAFTVSIDASPSVGVTTGISAEDRARTIQITLDPKTRPSDLRRPGHIFPLRARDGGVLKRAGHTEAAVDLSRLAGLYPAGVICEIQNADGSMSRLPDLVSYAEKHNIKIISIADLITYRLRHERFIQRETVANLPSQYGQFQIYGYRNTLDSSEHVAIVKGNPDQFSGRPVMVRVHSECLTGDALGSLRCDCQMQLQASMKMIEQAGSGVIVYLRQEGRGIGLVNKLRAYSLQDIGLDTVEANERLGFPADLRDYGVGAQILNDLGVKQIRLITNNPRKIAGLKGYGLEMVDRVPLLIEATEYNASYLATKAQKMGHLLMGNYLMTLAISWKDEPKTLTERYERLEKLKFLVRGFGLMMEEEVRPVASALLGPASLMVNLGTEQGENIPDHWFLDGSYPHTEAIGQLVKQLALWVTIDQIAFLLSNGTDPLSGLQVQIDRRNLTMDDLKGTLASPLETQIVYAFERSSH
;
A
#
# COMPACT_ATOMS: atom_id res chain seq x y z
N MET A 1 -30.63 9.42 -11.90
CA MET A 1 -30.73 8.62 -10.67
C MET A 1 -31.47 7.32 -11.01
N GLY A 2 -31.24 6.24 -10.28
CA GLY A 2 -31.89 4.94 -10.54
C GLY A 2 -31.26 4.12 -11.67
N LYS A 3 -30.04 4.41 -12.09
CA LYS A 3 -29.30 3.59 -13.06
C LYS A 3 -28.57 2.47 -12.35
N ALA A 4 -28.50 1.30 -13.00
CA ALA A 4 -27.60 0.24 -12.59
C ALA A 4 -26.14 0.57 -12.93
N ILE A 5 -25.23 -0.13 -12.26
CA ILE A 5 -23.78 -0.13 -12.57
C ILE A 5 -23.30 -1.57 -12.58
N VAL A 6 -22.18 -1.82 -13.27
CA VAL A 6 -21.45 -3.09 -13.19
C VAL A 6 -20.39 -2.95 -12.10
N VAL A 7 -20.35 -3.91 -11.20
CA VAL A 7 -19.32 -3.99 -10.16
C VAL A 7 -18.55 -5.29 -10.35
N VAL A 8 -17.21 -5.20 -10.40
CA VAL A 8 -16.34 -6.38 -10.58
C VAL A 8 -15.53 -6.63 -9.32
N ASP A 9 -15.31 -7.89 -9.01
CA ASP A 9 -14.46 -8.32 -7.89
C ASP A 9 -13.06 -8.73 -8.36
N ASP A 10 -12.25 -9.24 -7.41
CA ASP A 10 -10.86 -9.65 -7.67
C ASP A 10 -10.80 -10.97 -8.45
N GLU A 11 -9.80 -11.09 -9.36
CA GLU A 11 -9.55 -12.29 -10.16
C GLU A 11 -9.30 -13.54 -9.31
N ASN A 12 -8.80 -13.38 -8.09
CA ASN A 12 -8.54 -14.47 -7.15
C ASN A 12 -9.72 -14.79 -6.24
N ARG A 13 -10.87 -14.08 -6.39
CA ARG A 13 -12.09 -14.33 -5.61
C ARG A 13 -13.12 -15.10 -6.46
N GLU A 14 -14.15 -14.45 -6.97
CA GLU A 14 -15.14 -15.03 -7.90
C GLU A 14 -14.76 -14.75 -9.35
N ASN A 15 -14.02 -13.64 -9.57
CA ASN A 15 -13.66 -13.12 -10.89
C ASN A 15 -14.90 -12.88 -11.76
N GLU A 16 -15.92 -12.27 -11.17
CA GLU A 16 -17.23 -12.05 -11.76
C GLU A 16 -17.61 -10.58 -11.76
N GLY A 17 -18.71 -10.25 -12.40
CA GLY A 17 -19.31 -8.94 -12.37
C GLY A 17 -20.81 -9.01 -12.18
N ASP A 18 -21.29 -8.20 -11.23
CA ASP A 18 -22.71 -8.06 -10.96
C ASP A 18 -23.26 -6.75 -11.49
N LEU A 19 -24.47 -6.82 -12.02
CA LEU A 19 -25.30 -5.66 -12.25
C LEU A 19 -25.92 -5.24 -10.91
N ILE A 20 -25.59 -4.04 -10.43
CA ILE A 20 -26.04 -3.53 -9.13
C ILE A 20 -26.94 -2.31 -9.32
N CYS A 21 -28.07 -2.29 -8.64
CA CYS A 21 -29.00 -1.17 -8.55
C CYS A 21 -29.39 -0.94 -7.10
N ALA A 22 -29.48 0.33 -6.64
CA ALA A 22 -30.03 0.61 -5.32
C ALA A 22 -31.48 0.10 -5.22
N ALA A 23 -31.81 -0.63 -4.16
CA ALA A 23 -33.07 -1.35 -4.05
C ALA A 23 -34.31 -0.46 -4.13
N GLN A 24 -34.21 0.80 -3.69
CA GLN A 24 -35.34 1.75 -3.81
C GLN A 24 -35.69 2.12 -5.26
N PHE A 25 -34.82 1.81 -6.22
CA PHE A 25 -35.04 1.99 -7.65
C PHE A 25 -35.25 0.66 -8.40
N ALA A 26 -35.50 -0.43 -7.69
CA ALA A 26 -35.86 -1.71 -8.27
C ALA A 26 -37.28 -1.64 -8.83
N THR A 27 -37.42 -1.13 -10.05
CA THR A 27 -38.68 -1.11 -10.81
C THR A 27 -38.89 -2.44 -11.54
N PRO A 28 -40.10 -2.76 -12.00
CA PRO A 28 -40.34 -3.93 -12.84
C PRO A 28 -39.44 -3.97 -14.09
N ASP A 29 -39.18 -2.82 -14.72
CA ASP A 29 -38.29 -2.73 -15.88
C ASP A 29 -36.85 -3.07 -15.51
N MET A 30 -36.35 -2.63 -14.34
CA MET A 30 -35.01 -2.95 -13.84
C MET A 30 -34.89 -4.44 -13.55
N ILE A 31 -35.87 -5.04 -12.89
CA ILE A 31 -35.88 -6.48 -12.61
C ILE A 31 -35.95 -7.29 -13.91
N ASN A 32 -36.75 -6.85 -14.87
CA ASN A 32 -36.80 -7.47 -16.19
C ASN A 32 -35.46 -7.36 -16.94
N PHE A 33 -34.82 -6.19 -16.89
CA PHE A 33 -33.50 -5.98 -17.46
C PHE A 33 -32.44 -6.93 -16.84
N MET A 34 -32.43 -7.06 -15.51
CA MET A 34 -31.55 -8.01 -14.83
C MET A 34 -31.82 -9.46 -15.26
N ALA A 35 -33.09 -9.86 -15.35
CA ALA A 35 -33.45 -11.22 -15.73
C ALA A 35 -33.10 -11.56 -17.19
N VAL A 36 -33.24 -10.61 -18.11
CA VAL A 36 -33.04 -10.83 -19.57
C VAL A 36 -31.59 -10.62 -19.99
N ASP A 37 -30.99 -9.54 -19.54
CA ASP A 37 -29.68 -9.11 -20.03
C ASP A 37 -28.54 -9.56 -19.12
N ALA A 38 -28.71 -9.60 -17.79
CA ALA A 38 -27.70 -10.13 -16.87
C ALA A 38 -27.81 -11.66 -16.70
N ARG A 39 -29.01 -12.22 -16.59
CA ARG A 39 -29.31 -13.68 -16.55
C ARG A 39 -28.89 -14.43 -15.30
N GLY A 40 -28.33 -13.74 -14.30
CA GLY A 40 -27.93 -14.28 -13.01
C GLY A 40 -29.10 -14.42 -12.02
N LEU A 41 -28.77 -14.76 -10.79
CA LEU A 41 -29.74 -14.84 -9.70
C LEU A 41 -30.00 -13.43 -9.13
N ILE A 42 -31.25 -12.98 -9.20
CA ILE A 42 -31.62 -11.67 -8.63
C ILE A 42 -31.71 -11.79 -7.11
N CYS A 43 -30.76 -11.16 -6.43
CA CYS A 43 -30.66 -11.14 -4.98
C CYS A 43 -30.84 -9.71 -4.44
N LEU A 44 -31.25 -9.64 -3.15
CA LEU A 44 -31.44 -8.38 -2.43
C LEU A 44 -30.44 -8.26 -1.28
N ALA A 45 -29.37 -7.53 -1.47
CA ALA A 45 -28.39 -7.24 -0.43
C ALA A 45 -28.95 -6.22 0.57
N MET A 46 -28.91 -6.53 1.88
CA MET A 46 -29.48 -5.72 2.95
C MET A 46 -28.58 -5.73 4.19
N THR A 47 -28.77 -4.74 5.06
CA THR A 47 -28.13 -4.73 6.38
C THR A 47 -28.68 -5.83 7.27
N GLY A 48 -27.84 -6.32 8.20
CA GLY A 48 -28.23 -7.33 9.19
C GLY A 48 -29.43 -6.91 10.02
N ASP A 49 -29.41 -5.67 10.53
CA ASP A 49 -30.49 -5.10 11.37
C ASP A 49 -31.85 -5.18 10.67
N ARG A 50 -31.91 -4.82 9.38
CA ARG A 50 -33.17 -4.86 8.65
C ARG A 50 -33.68 -6.28 8.42
N LEU A 51 -32.78 -7.21 8.18
CA LEU A 51 -33.13 -8.62 8.04
C LEU A 51 -33.65 -9.20 9.37
N ASP A 52 -33.09 -8.80 10.49
CA ASP A 52 -33.54 -9.21 11.82
C ASP A 52 -34.91 -8.61 12.16
N GLU A 53 -35.17 -7.34 11.84
CA GLU A 53 -36.52 -6.73 11.97
C GLU A 53 -37.57 -7.45 11.15
N LEU A 54 -37.22 -7.98 9.99
CA LEU A 54 -38.11 -8.73 9.12
C LEU A 54 -38.18 -10.24 9.45
N ASP A 55 -37.47 -10.68 10.50
CA ASP A 55 -37.37 -12.10 10.90
C ASP A 55 -36.97 -13.01 9.73
N LEU A 56 -35.85 -12.64 9.08
CA LEU A 56 -35.26 -13.37 7.96
C LEU A 56 -33.96 -14.06 8.39
N PRO A 57 -34.02 -15.26 8.95
CA PRO A 57 -32.87 -16.03 9.38
C PRO A 57 -32.04 -16.52 8.19
N LEU A 58 -30.78 -16.88 8.45
CA LEU A 58 -29.93 -17.54 7.46
C LEU A 58 -30.61 -18.82 6.92
N MET A 59 -30.45 -19.05 5.63
CA MET A 59 -31.02 -20.19 4.91
C MET A 59 -30.48 -21.53 5.46
N VAL A 60 -29.25 -21.55 5.93
CA VAL A 60 -28.58 -22.73 6.47
C VAL A 60 -27.95 -22.41 7.83
N ARG A 61 -27.91 -23.43 8.73
CA ARG A 61 -27.28 -23.29 10.04
C ARG A 61 -25.75 -23.24 9.96
N GLU A 62 -25.18 -24.01 9.04
CA GLU A 62 -23.75 -24.09 8.77
C GLU A 62 -23.52 -23.72 7.29
N ASN A 63 -22.81 -22.61 7.07
CA ASN A 63 -22.51 -22.18 5.73
C ASN A 63 -21.20 -22.82 5.27
N THR A 64 -21.27 -23.72 4.29
CA THR A 64 -20.14 -24.42 3.69
C THR A 64 -19.67 -23.81 2.38
N ASP A 65 -20.28 -22.69 1.95
CA ASP A 65 -19.86 -21.95 0.76
C ASP A 65 -18.45 -21.37 0.93
N THR A 66 -17.63 -21.48 -0.10
CA THR A 66 -16.24 -21.01 -0.12
C THR A 66 -16.15 -19.50 0.17
N ASN A 67 -17.08 -18.73 -0.40
CA ASN A 67 -17.16 -17.28 -0.23
C ASN A 67 -18.01 -16.87 0.98
N GLN A 68 -18.64 -17.85 1.65
CA GLN A 68 -19.51 -17.65 2.82
C GLN A 68 -20.62 -16.63 2.59
N THR A 69 -21.22 -16.62 1.39
CA THR A 69 -22.33 -15.73 1.05
C THR A 69 -23.51 -16.01 1.96
N ALA A 70 -23.95 -14.99 2.69
CA ALA A 70 -24.92 -15.13 3.76
C ALA A 70 -26.36 -15.06 3.22
N PHE A 71 -26.80 -16.08 2.49
CA PHE A 71 -28.17 -16.23 2.06
C PHE A 71 -29.10 -16.34 3.28
N THR A 72 -30.19 -15.58 3.24
CA THR A 72 -31.34 -15.80 4.16
C THR A 72 -32.43 -16.59 3.46
N VAL A 73 -33.48 -16.97 4.20
CA VAL A 73 -34.66 -17.59 3.60
C VAL A 73 -35.21 -16.69 2.48
N SER A 74 -35.56 -17.28 1.34
CA SER A 74 -36.14 -16.53 0.22
C SER A 74 -37.57 -16.08 0.56
N ILE A 75 -37.99 -14.97 -0.06
CA ILE A 75 -39.24 -14.28 0.27
C ILE A 75 -40.06 -13.90 -0.95
N ASP A 76 -41.37 -13.78 -0.75
CA ASP A 76 -42.28 -13.00 -1.56
C ASP A 76 -43.14 -12.13 -0.64
N ALA A 77 -43.58 -10.97 -1.12
CA ALA A 77 -44.58 -10.21 -0.38
C ALA A 77 -45.95 -10.91 -0.41
N SER A 78 -46.77 -10.63 0.59
CA SER A 78 -48.09 -11.21 0.71
C SER A 78 -49.05 -10.71 -0.41
N PRO A 79 -50.03 -11.50 -0.85
CA PRO A 79 -51.08 -11.05 -1.75
C PRO A 79 -51.83 -9.81 -1.26
N SER A 80 -51.92 -9.61 0.06
CA SER A 80 -52.54 -8.43 0.65
C SER A 80 -51.90 -7.12 0.26
N VAL A 81 -50.63 -7.18 -0.18
CA VAL A 81 -49.85 -6.01 -0.66
C VAL A 81 -49.66 -6.04 -2.18
N GLY A 82 -50.43 -6.86 -2.91
CA GLY A 82 -50.54 -6.83 -4.37
C GLY A 82 -49.57 -7.72 -5.14
N VAL A 83 -48.97 -8.75 -4.50
CA VAL A 83 -48.16 -9.78 -5.15
C VAL A 83 -49.01 -10.99 -5.53
N THR A 84 -48.81 -11.52 -6.72
CA THR A 84 -49.56 -12.70 -7.23
C THR A 84 -48.81 -14.01 -6.95
N THR A 85 -48.05 -14.50 -7.93
CA THR A 85 -47.26 -15.73 -7.81
C THR A 85 -45.85 -15.51 -7.28
N GLY A 86 -45.37 -14.25 -7.29
CA GLY A 86 -44.07 -13.87 -6.80
C GLY A 86 -42.97 -13.79 -7.86
N ILE A 87 -43.08 -14.54 -8.98
CA ILE A 87 -41.96 -14.67 -9.95
C ILE A 87 -41.90 -13.58 -11.01
N SER A 88 -43.02 -12.88 -11.30
CA SER A 88 -43.03 -11.83 -12.32
C SER A 88 -42.06 -10.69 -11.94
N ALA A 89 -41.57 -9.93 -12.94
CA ALA A 89 -40.75 -8.76 -12.67
C ALA A 89 -41.47 -7.75 -11.77
N GLU A 90 -42.78 -7.61 -11.92
CA GLU A 90 -43.61 -6.74 -11.10
C GLU A 90 -43.69 -7.25 -9.65
N ASP A 91 -43.98 -8.55 -9.46
CA ASP A 91 -44.04 -9.17 -8.14
C ASP A 91 -42.71 -9.08 -7.39
N ARG A 92 -41.59 -9.37 -8.07
CA ARG A 92 -40.26 -9.28 -7.48
C ARG A 92 -39.90 -7.84 -7.11
N ALA A 93 -40.14 -6.88 -8.01
CA ALA A 93 -39.97 -5.46 -7.70
C ALA A 93 -40.82 -5.04 -6.51
N ARG A 94 -42.08 -5.45 -6.46
CA ARG A 94 -42.98 -5.16 -5.35
C ARG A 94 -42.50 -5.77 -4.03
N THR A 95 -42.04 -7.01 -4.05
CA THR A 95 -41.43 -7.66 -2.89
C THR A 95 -40.24 -6.88 -2.36
N ILE A 96 -39.33 -6.45 -3.25
CA ILE A 96 -38.18 -5.63 -2.88
C ILE A 96 -38.63 -4.31 -2.24
N GLN A 97 -39.59 -3.59 -2.86
CA GLN A 97 -40.07 -2.31 -2.32
C GLN A 97 -40.70 -2.46 -0.94
N ILE A 98 -41.46 -3.51 -0.71
CA ILE A 98 -42.07 -3.80 0.60
C ILE A 98 -41.01 -4.03 1.68
N THR A 99 -39.91 -4.72 1.40
CA THR A 99 -38.82 -4.93 2.38
C THR A 99 -38.14 -3.65 2.85
N LEU A 100 -38.20 -2.59 2.04
CA LEU A 100 -37.59 -1.29 2.38
C LEU A 100 -38.51 -0.41 3.23
N ASP A 101 -39.82 -0.64 3.20
CA ASP A 101 -40.79 0.14 3.99
C ASP A 101 -40.62 -0.15 5.48
N PRO A 102 -40.29 0.81 6.34
CA PRO A 102 -40.12 0.60 7.78
C PRO A 102 -41.40 0.10 8.49
N LYS A 103 -42.57 0.21 7.85
CA LYS A 103 -43.85 -0.29 8.39
C LYS A 103 -44.08 -1.77 8.11
N THR A 104 -43.31 -2.37 7.22
CA THR A 104 -43.43 -3.78 6.85
C THR A 104 -43.10 -4.67 8.03
N ARG A 105 -44.00 -5.63 8.31
CA ARG A 105 -43.89 -6.63 9.37
C ARG A 105 -43.48 -7.99 8.79
N PRO A 106 -42.91 -8.89 9.59
CA PRO A 106 -42.62 -10.26 9.17
C PRO A 106 -43.80 -10.99 8.54
N SER A 107 -45.04 -10.71 9.00
CA SER A 107 -46.30 -11.31 8.48
C SER A 107 -46.66 -10.83 7.06
N ASP A 108 -46.10 -9.73 6.60
CA ASP A 108 -46.34 -9.19 5.26
C ASP A 108 -45.50 -9.92 4.19
N LEU A 109 -44.58 -10.79 4.65
CA LEU A 109 -43.68 -11.59 3.81
C LEU A 109 -44.02 -13.07 3.91
N ARG A 110 -44.02 -13.75 2.78
CA ARG A 110 -44.12 -15.23 2.65
C ARG A 110 -42.73 -15.84 2.54
N ARG A 111 -42.54 -17.03 3.04
CA ARG A 111 -41.35 -17.85 3.02
C ARG A 111 -41.71 -19.29 2.66
N PRO A 112 -41.08 -19.93 1.66
CA PRO A 112 -40.10 -19.36 0.71
C PRO A 112 -40.75 -18.46 -0.34
N GLY A 113 -39.93 -17.81 -1.18
CA GLY A 113 -40.32 -16.95 -2.28
C GLY A 113 -39.27 -16.86 -3.38
N HIS A 114 -39.36 -15.82 -4.23
CA HIS A 114 -38.59 -15.67 -5.45
C HIS A 114 -37.56 -14.55 -5.37
N ILE A 115 -37.45 -13.82 -4.24
CA ILE A 115 -36.38 -12.90 -3.92
C ILE A 115 -35.50 -13.53 -2.85
N PHE A 116 -34.17 -13.44 -3.02
CA PHE A 116 -33.16 -14.01 -2.15
C PHE A 116 -32.45 -12.88 -1.39
N PRO A 117 -32.86 -12.58 -0.14
CA PRO A 117 -32.15 -11.57 0.64
C PRO A 117 -30.78 -12.11 1.09
N LEU A 118 -29.78 -11.23 1.00
CA LEU A 118 -28.40 -11.50 1.41
C LEU A 118 -28.04 -10.57 2.56
N ARG A 119 -27.49 -11.13 3.63
CA ARG A 119 -27.01 -10.37 4.78
C ARG A 119 -25.62 -9.81 4.51
N ALA A 120 -25.54 -8.51 4.31
CA ALA A 120 -24.24 -7.83 4.25
C ALA A 120 -23.55 -7.86 5.62
N ARG A 121 -22.23 -8.01 5.62
CA ARG A 121 -21.45 -7.91 6.85
C ARG A 121 -21.34 -6.46 7.30
N ASP A 122 -21.44 -6.22 8.61
CA ASP A 122 -21.19 -4.91 9.20
C ASP A 122 -19.77 -4.46 8.87
N GLY A 123 -19.63 -3.19 8.47
CA GLY A 123 -18.38 -2.67 7.90
C GLY A 123 -18.28 -2.77 6.38
N GLY A 124 -19.21 -3.49 5.72
CA GLY A 124 -19.33 -3.52 4.26
C GLY A 124 -18.11 -4.11 3.56
N VAL A 125 -17.72 -3.54 2.40
CA VAL A 125 -16.57 -4.03 1.60
C VAL A 125 -15.24 -3.97 2.34
N LEU A 126 -15.13 -3.19 3.41
CA LEU A 126 -13.94 -3.16 4.28
C LEU A 126 -13.83 -4.41 5.17
N LYS A 127 -14.90 -5.20 5.28
CA LYS A 127 -14.94 -6.47 6.03
C LYS A 127 -14.99 -7.69 5.13
N ARG A 128 -15.77 -7.62 4.06
CA ARG A 128 -15.86 -8.67 3.05
C ARG A 128 -15.96 -8.01 1.67
N ALA A 129 -14.93 -8.22 0.85
CA ALA A 129 -14.83 -7.63 -0.49
C ALA A 129 -15.76 -8.35 -1.49
N GLY A 130 -17.07 -8.41 -1.21
CA GLY A 130 -18.10 -9.08 -2.01
C GLY A 130 -19.13 -8.13 -2.58
N HIS A 131 -19.84 -8.57 -3.63
CA HIS A 131 -20.88 -7.82 -4.31
C HIS A 131 -22.06 -7.46 -3.36
N THR A 132 -22.39 -8.35 -2.41
CA THR A 132 -23.39 -8.09 -1.35
C THR A 132 -23.07 -6.83 -0.55
N GLU A 133 -21.85 -6.75 -0.04
CA GLU A 133 -21.37 -5.59 0.72
C GLU A 133 -21.26 -4.35 -0.17
N ALA A 134 -20.76 -4.51 -1.39
CA ALA A 134 -20.64 -3.42 -2.35
C ALA A 134 -21.99 -2.76 -2.67
N ALA A 135 -23.06 -3.55 -2.83
CA ALA A 135 -24.39 -3.05 -3.12
C ALA A 135 -24.96 -2.19 -1.98
N VAL A 136 -24.78 -2.63 -0.73
CA VAL A 136 -25.21 -1.87 0.46
C VAL A 136 -24.39 -0.60 0.62
N ASP A 137 -23.07 -0.68 0.46
CA ASP A 137 -22.16 0.45 0.60
C ASP A 137 -22.40 1.51 -0.45
N LEU A 138 -22.53 1.12 -1.72
CA LEU A 138 -22.81 2.06 -2.82
C LEU A 138 -24.14 2.77 -2.63
N SER A 139 -25.17 2.07 -2.18
CA SER A 139 -26.46 2.66 -1.86
C SER A 139 -26.33 3.69 -0.73
N ARG A 140 -25.65 3.31 0.36
CA ARG A 140 -25.39 4.20 1.51
C ARG A 140 -24.57 5.44 1.11
N LEU A 141 -23.49 5.27 0.35
CA LEU A 141 -22.63 6.37 -0.12
C LEU A 141 -23.36 7.32 -1.06
N ALA A 142 -24.35 6.82 -1.80
CA ALA A 142 -25.23 7.65 -2.63
C ALA A 142 -26.32 8.37 -1.83
N GLY A 143 -26.37 8.24 -0.49
CA GLY A 143 -27.41 8.82 0.37
C GLY A 143 -28.78 8.15 0.21
N LEU A 144 -28.80 6.88 -0.24
CA LEU A 144 -30.00 6.08 -0.47
C LEU A 144 -30.21 5.07 0.67
N TYR A 145 -31.34 4.38 0.65
CA TYR A 145 -31.58 3.29 1.60
C TYR A 145 -30.46 2.23 1.46
N PRO A 146 -29.84 1.75 2.56
CA PRO A 146 -28.68 0.85 2.52
C PRO A 146 -29.05 -0.58 2.11
N ALA A 147 -29.59 -0.72 0.90
CA ALA A 147 -29.92 -1.99 0.27
C ALA A 147 -29.73 -1.87 -1.25
N GLY A 148 -29.31 -2.94 -1.89
CA GLY A 148 -29.13 -3.02 -3.33
C GLY A 148 -29.59 -4.34 -3.91
N VAL A 149 -30.11 -4.29 -5.13
CA VAL A 149 -30.40 -5.48 -5.93
C VAL A 149 -29.15 -5.80 -6.73
N ILE A 150 -28.75 -7.06 -6.71
CA ILE A 150 -27.58 -7.57 -7.43
C ILE A 150 -27.99 -8.74 -8.32
N CYS A 151 -27.30 -8.89 -9.43
CA CYS A 151 -27.51 -9.98 -10.37
C CYS A 151 -26.20 -10.22 -11.14
N GLU A 152 -25.68 -11.42 -11.09
CA GLU A 152 -24.48 -11.82 -11.81
C GLU A 152 -24.71 -11.69 -13.32
N ILE A 153 -23.67 -11.31 -14.07
CA ILE A 153 -23.73 -11.15 -15.52
C ILE A 153 -23.17 -12.40 -16.19
N GLN A 154 -24.01 -13.04 -17.00
CA GLN A 154 -23.67 -14.23 -17.79
C GLN A 154 -23.63 -13.91 -19.28
N ASN A 155 -22.76 -14.60 -20.00
CA ASN A 155 -22.73 -14.63 -21.46
C ASN A 155 -23.98 -15.31 -22.04
N ALA A 156 -24.20 -15.16 -23.33
CA ALA A 156 -25.37 -15.75 -24.00
C ALA A 156 -25.38 -17.30 -23.98
N ASP A 157 -24.23 -17.91 -23.83
CA ASP A 157 -24.05 -19.37 -23.71
C ASP A 157 -24.21 -19.90 -22.28
N GLY A 158 -24.46 -19.01 -21.29
CA GLY A 158 -24.61 -19.35 -19.88
C GLY A 158 -23.29 -19.40 -19.11
N SER A 159 -22.15 -19.14 -19.73
CA SER A 159 -20.88 -18.97 -19.01
C SER A 159 -20.83 -17.63 -18.28
N MET A 160 -20.03 -17.55 -17.19
CA MET A 160 -19.86 -16.30 -16.47
C MET A 160 -19.07 -15.29 -17.28
N SER A 161 -19.57 -14.06 -17.38
CA SER A 161 -18.86 -12.95 -18.03
C SER A 161 -17.63 -12.56 -17.21
N ARG A 162 -16.49 -12.37 -17.87
CA ARG A 162 -15.25 -11.91 -17.26
C ARG A 162 -14.97 -10.46 -17.67
N LEU A 163 -13.96 -9.83 -17.08
CA LEU A 163 -13.70 -8.39 -17.26
C LEU A 163 -13.79 -7.90 -18.74
N PRO A 164 -13.23 -8.59 -19.75
CA PRO A 164 -13.38 -8.15 -21.16
C PRO A 164 -14.82 -8.15 -21.64
N ASP A 165 -15.61 -9.18 -21.25
CA ASP A 165 -17.03 -9.28 -21.60
C ASP A 165 -17.85 -8.21 -20.88
N LEU A 166 -17.53 -7.96 -19.59
CA LEU A 166 -18.18 -6.96 -18.74
C LEU A 166 -17.95 -5.53 -19.25
N VAL A 167 -16.76 -5.23 -19.76
CA VAL A 167 -16.50 -3.93 -20.40
C VAL A 167 -17.39 -3.77 -21.64
N SER A 168 -17.44 -4.78 -22.50
CA SER A 168 -18.30 -4.78 -23.69
C SER A 168 -19.80 -4.67 -23.33
N TYR A 169 -20.22 -5.36 -22.27
CA TYR A 169 -21.58 -5.28 -21.73
C TYR A 169 -21.90 -3.86 -21.23
N ALA A 170 -20.99 -3.27 -20.45
CA ALA A 170 -21.15 -1.93 -19.90
C ALA A 170 -21.24 -0.86 -21.00
N GLU A 171 -20.42 -0.98 -22.04
CA GLU A 171 -20.48 -0.10 -23.24
C GLU A 171 -21.80 -0.24 -23.97
N LYS A 172 -22.20 -1.49 -24.29
CA LYS A 172 -23.46 -1.80 -25.01
C LYS A 172 -24.69 -1.16 -24.32
N HIS A 173 -24.74 -1.23 -22.99
CA HIS A 173 -25.87 -0.75 -22.21
C HIS A 173 -25.67 0.69 -21.67
N ASN A 174 -24.56 1.35 -21.99
CA ASN A 174 -24.19 2.68 -21.47
C ASN A 174 -24.25 2.75 -19.94
N ILE A 175 -23.63 1.76 -19.29
CA ILE A 175 -23.57 1.58 -17.83
C ILE A 175 -22.12 1.79 -17.39
N LYS A 176 -21.92 2.34 -16.20
CA LYS A 176 -20.58 2.48 -15.61
C LYS A 176 -20.12 1.14 -15.02
N ILE A 177 -18.82 0.92 -15.08
CA ILE A 177 -18.15 -0.21 -14.43
C ILE A 177 -17.19 0.31 -13.35
N ILE A 178 -17.17 -0.34 -12.20
CA ILE A 178 -16.25 -0.04 -11.09
C ILE A 178 -15.75 -1.36 -10.50
N SER A 179 -14.61 -1.32 -9.80
CA SER A 179 -14.13 -2.47 -9.03
C SER A 179 -14.45 -2.34 -7.53
N ILE A 180 -14.60 -3.48 -6.84
CA ILE A 180 -14.70 -3.50 -5.36
C ILE A 180 -13.41 -2.94 -4.74
N ALA A 181 -12.25 -3.16 -5.34
CA ALA A 181 -10.98 -2.61 -4.89
C ALA A 181 -10.98 -1.07 -4.89
N ASP A 182 -11.54 -0.44 -5.93
CA ASP A 182 -11.67 1.02 -5.97
C ASP A 182 -12.66 1.53 -4.93
N LEU A 183 -13.76 0.80 -4.68
CA LEU A 183 -14.72 1.14 -3.64
C LEU A 183 -14.09 1.06 -2.23
N ILE A 184 -13.30 0.02 -1.96
CA ILE A 184 -12.52 -0.11 -0.72
C ILE A 184 -11.59 1.10 -0.57
N THR A 185 -10.82 1.41 -1.61
CA THR A 185 -9.90 2.56 -1.62
C THR A 185 -10.64 3.89 -1.37
N TYR A 186 -11.79 4.07 -2.01
CA TYR A 186 -12.63 5.25 -1.80
C TYR A 186 -13.08 5.36 -0.35
N ARG A 187 -13.63 4.29 0.23
CA ARG A 187 -14.11 4.27 1.62
C ARG A 187 -12.99 4.54 2.62
N LEU A 188 -11.82 3.88 2.45
CA LEU A 188 -10.65 4.09 3.30
C LEU A 188 -10.18 5.56 3.31
N ARG A 189 -10.33 6.27 2.18
CA ARG A 189 -9.94 7.68 2.06
C ARG A 189 -10.95 8.67 2.62
N HIS A 190 -12.25 8.36 2.57
CA HIS A 190 -13.32 9.33 2.83
C HIS A 190 -14.09 9.08 4.13
N GLU A 191 -14.07 7.86 4.66
CA GLU A 191 -14.73 7.53 5.92
C GLU A 191 -13.76 7.57 7.09
N ARG A 192 -14.25 8.00 8.25
CA ARG A 192 -13.52 7.91 9.52
C ARG A 192 -14.03 6.72 10.31
N PHE A 193 -13.13 5.79 10.59
CA PHE A 193 -13.41 4.62 11.43
C PHE A 193 -12.47 4.50 12.63
N ILE A 194 -11.65 5.53 12.87
CA ILE A 194 -10.78 5.63 14.05
C ILE A 194 -11.34 6.68 14.99
N GLN A 195 -11.56 6.30 16.24
CA GLN A 195 -12.03 7.13 17.31
C GLN A 195 -10.97 7.25 18.39
N ARG A 196 -10.60 8.47 18.79
CA ARG A 196 -9.74 8.72 19.94
C ARG A 196 -10.54 8.51 21.21
N GLU A 197 -10.07 7.64 22.09
CA GLU A 197 -10.74 7.30 23.36
C GLU A 197 -10.11 8.00 24.54
N THR A 198 -8.77 8.07 24.60
CA THR A 198 -8.07 8.58 25.78
C THR A 198 -6.66 9.07 25.45
N VAL A 199 -6.12 9.87 26.37
CA VAL A 199 -4.73 10.34 26.35
C VAL A 199 -4.15 10.22 27.74
N ALA A 200 -2.90 9.75 27.85
CA ALA A 200 -2.18 9.66 29.11
C ALA A 200 -0.70 10.04 28.93
N ASN A 201 -0.04 10.40 30.03
CA ASN A 201 1.41 10.57 30.02
C ASN A 201 2.10 9.19 29.98
N LEU A 202 3.18 9.10 29.21
CA LEU A 202 4.01 7.91 29.07
C LEU A 202 5.47 8.27 29.40
N PRO A 203 5.88 8.29 30.69
CA PRO A 203 7.28 8.35 31.05
C PRO A 203 7.96 7.04 30.60
N SER A 204 9.05 7.14 29.87
CA SER A 204 9.75 6.01 29.28
C SER A 204 11.26 6.18 29.48
N GLN A 205 12.01 5.08 29.45
CA GLN A 205 13.47 5.12 29.43
C GLN A 205 14.07 5.85 28.22
N TYR A 206 13.24 6.12 27.20
CA TYR A 206 13.62 6.85 25.98
C TYR A 206 13.22 8.32 26.00
N GLY A 207 12.50 8.77 27.04
CA GLY A 207 12.05 10.15 27.21
C GLY A 207 10.62 10.27 27.72
N GLN A 208 10.11 11.51 27.72
CA GLN A 208 8.74 11.82 28.14
C GLN A 208 7.84 11.94 26.91
N PHE A 209 6.83 11.09 26.83
CA PHE A 209 5.85 11.04 25.75
C PHE A 209 4.43 11.17 26.29
N GLN A 210 3.48 11.33 25.40
CA GLN A 210 2.06 11.07 25.63
C GLN A 210 1.64 9.86 24.81
N ILE A 211 0.73 9.06 25.34
CA ILE A 211 0.12 7.93 24.65
C ILE A 211 -1.35 8.22 24.41
N TYR A 212 -1.76 8.12 23.16
CA TYR A 212 -3.12 8.31 22.68
C TYR A 212 -3.71 6.95 22.34
N GLY A 213 -4.83 6.60 22.97
CA GLY A 213 -5.57 5.37 22.71
C GLY A 213 -6.64 5.61 21.65
N TYR A 214 -6.70 4.73 20.67
CA TYR A 214 -7.66 4.76 19.55
C TYR A 214 -8.37 3.43 19.43
N ARG A 215 -9.67 3.49 19.11
CA ARG A 215 -10.50 2.35 18.77
C ARG A 215 -10.87 2.40 17.29
N ASN A 216 -10.77 1.26 16.63
CA ASN A 216 -11.29 1.09 15.27
C ASN A 216 -12.76 0.62 15.35
N THR A 217 -13.67 1.41 14.80
CA THR A 217 -15.11 1.11 14.82
C THR A 217 -15.52 -0.04 13.90
N LEU A 218 -14.64 -0.45 12.97
CA LEU A 218 -14.91 -1.57 12.06
C LEU A 218 -14.71 -2.94 12.72
N ASP A 219 -13.71 -3.09 13.61
CA ASP A 219 -13.33 -4.39 14.18
C ASP A 219 -13.07 -4.36 15.68
N SER A 220 -13.34 -3.21 16.31
CA SER A 220 -13.08 -2.97 17.74
C SER A 220 -11.62 -3.16 18.13
N SER A 221 -10.69 -3.22 17.19
CA SER A 221 -9.26 -3.25 17.48
C SER A 221 -8.80 -1.93 18.11
N GLU A 222 -7.85 -2.03 19.00
CA GLU A 222 -7.29 -0.87 19.70
C GLU A 222 -5.89 -0.58 19.18
N HIS A 223 -5.62 0.68 18.88
CA HIS A 223 -4.32 1.15 18.40
C HIS A 223 -3.81 2.25 19.32
N VAL A 224 -2.52 2.53 19.31
CA VAL A 224 -1.97 3.63 20.06
C VAL A 224 -1.06 4.51 19.20
N ALA A 225 -1.02 5.80 19.55
CA ALA A 225 0.01 6.71 19.07
C ALA A 225 0.85 7.20 20.26
N ILE A 226 2.17 7.08 20.15
CA ILE A 226 3.15 7.61 21.11
C ILE A 226 3.61 8.95 20.54
N VAL A 227 3.36 10.02 21.26
CA VAL A 227 3.50 11.39 20.77
C VAL A 227 4.51 12.16 21.61
N LYS A 228 5.43 12.84 20.96
CA LYS A 228 6.32 13.85 21.52
C LYS A 228 5.96 15.22 20.98
N GLY A 229 5.88 16.22 21.85
CA GLY A 229 5.49 17.58 21.48
C GLY A 229 3.98 17.82 21.52
N ASN A 230 3.55 18.99 21.03
CA ASN A 230 2.13 19.39 21.05
C ASN A 230 1.48 19.14 19.66
N PRO A 231 0.46 18.27 19.55
CA PRO A 231 -0.26 18.00 18.31
C PRO A 231 -0.85 19.24 17.62
N ASP A 232 -1.26 20.27 18.39
CA ASP A 232 -1.81 21.50 17.82
C ASP A 232 -0.81 22.25 16.91
N GLN A 233 0.48 21.94 17.04
CA GLN A 233 1.55 22.52 16.24
C GLN A 233 1.96 21.66 15.04
N PHE A 234 1.37 20.49 14.83
CA PHE A 234 1.77 19.54 13.80
C PHE A 234 1.30 19.95 12.40
N SER A 235 0.22 20.68 12.27
CA SER A 235 -0.35 21.06 10.96
C SER A 235 0.52 22.01 10.13
N GLY A 236 1.43 22.74 10.77
CA GLY A 236 2.25 23.79 10.12
C GLY A 236 3.69 23.40 9.80
N ARG A 237 4.11 22.17 10.06
CA ARG A 237 5.51 21.72 9.87
C ARG A 237 5.61 20.24 9.58
N PRO A 238 6.71 19.79 8.94
CA PRO A 238 7.00 18.37 8.80
C PRO A 238 7.21 17.70 10.16
N VAL A 239 6.49 16.61 10.41
CA VAL A 239 6.53 15.83 11.66
C VAL A 239 7.28 14.52 11.42
N MET A 240 8.17 14.15 12.33
CA MET A 240 8.83 12.85 12.29
C MET A 240 7.85 11.76 12.68
N VAL A 241 7.64 10.79 11.81
CA VAL A 241 6.61 9.76 11.96
C VAL A 241 7.18 8.36 11.78
N ARG A 242 6.84 7.46 12.68
CA ARG A 242 7.03 6.02 12.51
C ARG A 242 5.68 5.32 12.53
N VAL A 243 5.37 4.54 11.51
CA VAL A 243 4.25 3.58 11.56
C VAL A 243 4.85 2.21 11.89
N HIS A 244 4.55 1.71 13.09
CA HIS A 244 5.05 0.44 13.61
C HIS A 244 3.90 -0.55 13.72
N SER A 245 4.03 -1.73 13.12
CA SER A 245 3.07 -2.82 13.30
C SER A 245 3.52 -3.69 14.45
N GLU A 246 2.59 -4.03 15.34
CA GLU A 246 2.81 -4.88 16.51
C GLU A 246 3.61 -6.15 16.18
N CYS A 247 4.53 -6.46 17.05
CA CYS A 247 5.28 -7.70 17.03
C CYS A 247 5.51 -8.15 18.49
N LEU A 248 4.54 -8.84 19.09
CA LEU A 248 4.61 -9.26 20.50
C LEU A 248 5.92 -9.97 20.83
N THR A 249 6.34 -10.90 19.97
CA THR A 249 7.57 -11.67 20.18
C THR A 249 8.82 -10.80 20.16
N GLY A 250 8.89 -9.81 19.24
CA GLY A 250 10.01 -8.88 19.17
C GLY A 250 9.88 -7.76 20.21
N ASP A 251 8.78 -7.00 20.15
CA ASP A 251 8.62 -5.75 20.91
C ASP A 251 8.60 -5.98 22.43
N ALA A 252 7.90 -7.03 22.90
CA ALA A 252 7.69 -7.30 24.31
C ALA A 252 8.53 -8.47 24.85
N LEU A 253 8.70 -9.56 24.06
CA LEU A 253 9.39 -10.76 24.54
C LEU A 253 10.89 -10.80 24.16
N GLY A 254 11.40 -9.81 23.42
CA GLY A 254 12.81 -9.69 23.09
C GLY A 254 13.32 -10.76 22.11
N SER A 255 12.45 -11.27 21.24
CA SER A 255 12.85 -12.27 20.24
C SER A 255 13.91 -11.72 19.30
N LEU A 256 14.98 -12.45 19.11
CA LEU A 256 16.06 -12.12 18.18
C LEU A 256 15.78 -12.53 16.72
N ARG A 257 14.64 -13.19 16.45
CA ARG A 257 14.25 -13.58 15.08
C ARG A 257 13.94 -12.40 14.16
N CYS A 258 13.70 -11.21 14.72
CA CYS A 258 13.40 -9.99 13.98
C CYS A 258 14.10 -8.78 14.59
N ASP A 259 14.00 -7.66 13.91
CA ASP A 259 14.55 -6.35 14.31
C ASP A 259 13.50 -5.41 14.91
N CYS A 260 12.27 -5.89 15.21
CA CYS A 260 11.14 -5.02 15.58
C CYS A 260 11.38 -4.20 16.84
N GLN A 261 11.86 -4.83 17.93
CA GLN A 261 12.15 -4.13 19.17
C GLN A 261 13.21 -3.02 18.97
N MET A 262 14.31 -3.37 18.28
CA MET A 262 15.38 -2.40 18.02
C MET A 262 14.87 -1.23 17.18
N GLN A 263 14.02 -1.50 16.18
CA GLN A 263 13.39 -0.43 15.39
C GLN A 263 12.48 0.47 16.22
N LEU A 264 11.66 -0.09 17.11
CA LEU A 264 10.78 0.68 17.99
C LEU A 264 11.60 1.58 18.92
N GLN A 265 12.60 1.00 19.58
CA GLN A 265 13.49 1.71 20.50
C GLN A 265 14.27 2.84 19.82
N ALA A 266 14.86 2.56 18.65
CA ALA A 266 15.58 3.56 17.88
C ALA A 266 14.65 4.69 17.41
N SER A 267 13.43 4.36 16.97
CA SER A 267 12.44 5.38 16.59
C SER A 267 12.03 6.28 17.76
N MET A 268 11.88 5.71 18.97
CA MET A 268 11.60 6.50 20.18
C MET A 268 12.75 7.47 20.50
N LYS A 269 14.00 7.00 20.42
CA LYS A 269 15.19 7.84 20.64
C LYS A 269 15.28 8.97 19.61
N MET A 270 15.07 8.66 18.33
CA MET A 270 15.12 9.66 17.25
C MET A 270 14.07 10.75 17.45
N ILE A 271 12.84 10.37 17.81
CA ILE A 271 11.74 11.32 18.04
C ILE A 271 11.98 12.16 19.32
N GLU A 272 12.54 11.56 20.38
CA GLU A 272 12.93 12.31 21.58
C GLU A 272 14.00 13.37 21.25
N GLN A 273 15.03 13.00 20.49
CA GLN A 273 16.09 13.91 20.03
C GLN A 273 15.56 15.04 19.15
N ALA A 274 14.59 14.72 18.27
CA ALA A 274 13.94 15.72 17.42
C ALA A 274 13.00 16.67 18.21
N GLY A 275 12.66 16.35 19.45
CA GLY A 275 11.76 17.12 20.32
C GLY A 275 10.28 17.08 19.89
N SER A 276 9.95 16.49 18.72
CA SER A 276 8.57 16.32 18.26
C SER A 276 8.45 15.19 17.26
N GLY A 277 7.36 14.43 17.35
CA GLY A 277 7.07 13.33 16.42
C GLY A 277 6.02 12.37 16.94
N VAL A 278 5.68 11.39 16.13
CA VAL A 278 4.63 10.41 16.38
C VAL A 278 5.08 9.01 16.02
N ILE A 279 4.90 8.04 16.91
CA ILE A 279 4.93 6.62 16.56
C ILE A 279 3.49 6.12 16.60
N VAL A 280 2.97 5.71 15.44
CA VAL A 280 1.69 5.01 15.35
C VAL A 280 1.97 3.52 15.50
N TYR A 281 1.51 2.94 16.61
CA TYR A 281 1.65 1.52 16.91
C TYR A 281 0.35 0.80 16.56
N LEU A 282 0.36 0.05 15.46
CA LEU A 282 -0.80 -0.64 14.92
C LEU A 282 -0.83 -2.09 15.41
N ARG A 283 -1.94 -2.49 16.01
CA ARG A 283 -2.17 -3.88 16.41
C ARG A 283 -2.54 -4.74 15.20
N GLN A 284 -1.52 -5.05 14.40
CA GLN A 284 -1.59 -5.86 13.19
C GLN A 284 -0.47 -6.92 13.22
N GLU A 285 -0.57 -7.81 14.22
CA GLU A 285 0.42 -8.86 14.49
C GLU A 285 0.63 -9.79 13.28
N GLY A 286 1.88 -10.20 13.06
CA GLY A 286 2.22 -11.14 12.00
C GLY A 286 1.92 -10.62 10.59
N ARG A 287 1.98 -9.30 10.35
CA ARG A 287 1.55 -8.64 9.10
C ARG A 287 0.06 -8.82 8.79
N GLY A 288 -0.77 -8.88 9.83
CA GLY A 288 -2.21 -9.03 9.73
C GLY A 288 -2.74 -10.46 9.84
N ILE A 289 -1.86 -11.48 9.90
CA ILE A 289 -2.28 -12.89 10.04
C ILE A 289 -2.55 -13.31 11.49
N GLY A 290 -2.22 -12.46 12.44
CA GLY A 290 -2.36 -12.71 13.88
C GLY A 290 -1.24 -13.54 14.49
N LEU A 291 -1.18 -13.53 15.85
CA LEU A 291 -0.10 -14.14 16.61
C LEU A 291 0.03 -15.66 16.38
N VAL A 292 -1.08 -16.38 16.43
CA VAL A 292 -1.04 -17.85 16.32
C VAL A 292 -0.52 -18.31 14.95
N ASN A 293 -0.97 -17.67 13.87
CA ASN A 293 -0.51 -17.99 12.52
C ASN A 293 0.97 -17.57 12.33
N LYS A 294 1.39 -16.47 12.95
CA LYS A 294 2.81 -16.09 12.98
C LYS A 294 3.68 -17.17 13.67
N LEU A 295 3.21 -17.75 14.78
CA LEU A 295 3.93 -18.85 15.44
C LEU A 295 3.97 -20.12 14.57
N ARG A 296 2.87 -20.40 13.83
CA ARG A 296 2.89 -21.47 12.81
C ARG A 296 3.91 -21.18 11.69
N ALA A 297 3.99 -19.92 11.24
CA ALA A 297 5.00 -19.51 10.26
C ALA A 297 6.43 -19.69 10.82
N TYR A 298 6.66 -19.41 12.10
CA TYR A 298 7.96 -19.71 12.74
C TYR A 298 8.31 -21.19 12.69
N SER A 299 7.37 -22.09 12.95
CA SER A 299 7.60 -23.54 12.84
C SER A 299 7.96 -23.96 11.41
N LEU A 300 7.37 -23.32 10.40
CA LEU A 300 7.72 -23.54 9.00
C LEU A 300 9.12 -22.98 8.65
N GLN A 301 9.49 -21.86 9.24
CA GLN A 301 10.84 -21.30 9.08
C GLN A 301 11.92 -22.18 9.73
N ASP A 302 11.61 -22.84 10.85
CA ASP A 302 12.52 -23.76 11.52
C ASP A 302 12.87 -24.98 10.65
N ILE A 303 12.04 -25.32 9.67
CA ILE A 303 12.30 -26.38 8.67
C ILE A 303 12.80 -25.86 7.33
N GLY A 304 13.19 -24.55 7.26
CA GLY A 304 13.93 -23.98 6.14
C GLY A 304 13.14 -23.08 5.18
N LEU A 305 11.83 -22.84 5.40
CA LEU A 305 11.09 -21.86 4.60
C LEU A 305 11.46 -20.43 5.02
N ASP A 306 11.41 -19.49 4.08
CA ASP A 306 11.50 -18.08 4.46
C ASP A 306 10.13 -17.51 4.90
N THR A 307 10.13 -16.23 5.30
CA THR A 307 8.91 -15.59 5.84
C THR A 307 7.78 -15.48 4.82
N VAL A 308 8.10 -15.29 3.54
CA VAL A 308 7.10 -15.16 2.46
C VAL A 308 6.52 -16.54 2.15
N GLU A 309 7.37 -17.52 1.91
CA GLU A 309 7.01 -18.91 1.65
C GLU A 309 6.18 -19.53 2.80
N ALA A 310 6.55 -19.22 4.05
CA ALA A 310 5.79 -19.68 5.22
C ALA A 310 4.37 -19.09 5.26
N ASN A 311 4.18 -17.81 4.91
CA ASN A 311 2.86 -17.20 4.84
C ASN A 311 2.02 -17.80 3.70
N GLU A 312 2.58 -17.94 2.51
CA GLU A 312 1.90 -18.54 1.35
C GLU A 312 1.51 -19.99 1.62
N ARG A 313 2.36 -20.75 2.29
CA ARG A 313 2.07 -22.14 2.71
C ARG A 313 0.90 -22.22 3.70
N LEU A 314 0.67 -21.18 4.48
CA LEU A 314 -0.48 -21.05 5.39
C LEU A 314 -1.72 -20.46 4.71
N GLY A 315 -1.68 -20.18 3.40
CA GLY A 315 -2.79 -19.61 2.63
C GLY A 315 -2.93 -18.09 2.77
N PHE A 316 -1.91 -17.38 3.24
CA PHE A 316 -1.92 -15.93 3.38
C PHE A 316 -1.02 -15.25 2.36
N PRO A 317 -1.41 -14.07 1.84
CA PRO A 317 -0.50 -13.24 1.05
C PRO A 317 0.68 -12.76 1.91
N ALA A 318 1.74 -12.31 1.24
CA ALA A 318 2.99 -11.88 1.89
C ALA A 318 2.80 -10.72 2.90
N ASP A 319 1.81 -9.86 2.70
CA ASP A 319 1.54 -8.70 3.57
C ASP A 319 0.06 -8.28 3.47
N LEU A 320 -0.67 -8.39 4.59
CA LEU A 320 -2.09 -8.01 4.74
C LEU A 320 -2.27 -6.70 5.51
N ARG A 321 -1.20 -5.95 5.80
CA ARG A 321 -1.31 -4.74 6.62
C ARG A 321 -2.04 -3.64 5.89
N ASP A 322 -2.98 -3.01 6.61
CA ASP A 322 -3.63 -1.76 6.21
C ASP A 322 -2.94 -0.58 6.90
N TYR A 323 -2.47 0.37 6.11
CA TYR A 323 -1.86 1.61 6.61
C TYR A 323 -2.86 2.78 6.70
N GLY A 324 -4.09 2.61 6.21
CA GLY A 324 -5.15 3.62 6.26
C GLY A 324 -5.55 3.98 7.70
N VAL A 325 -5.58 2.99 8.59
CA VAL A 325 -5.75 3.20 10.04
C VAL A 325 -4.67 4.16 10.57
N GLY A 326 -3.41 3.91 10.23
CA GLY A 326 -2.30 4.76 10.65
C GLY A 326 -2.41 6.19 10.09
N ALA A 327 -2.84 6.32 8.85
CA ALA A 327 -3.06 7.62 8.22
C ALA A 327 -4.20 8.41 8.91
N GLN A 328 -5.28 7.74 9.28
CA GLN A 328 -6.39 8.38 10.01
C GLN A 328 -5.98 8.84 11.41
N ILE A 329 -5.17 8.05 12.13
CA ILE A 329 -4.60 8.45 13.43
C ILE A 329 -3.72 9.70 13.27
N LEU A 330 -2.85 9.73 12.26
CA LEU A 330 -1.99 10.89 11.99
C LEU A 330 -2.81 12.14 11.64
N ASN A 331 -3.87 12.00 10.83
CA ASN A 331 -4.78 13.09 10.51
C ASN A 331 -5.52 13.61 11.75
N ASP A 332 -5.96 12.72 12.65
CA ASP A 332 -6.60 13.10 13.92
C ASP A 332 -5.66 13.88 14.86
N LEU A 333 -4.35 13.57 14.81
CA LEU A 333 -3.30 14.32 15.52
C LEU A 333 -2.90 15.62 14.79
N GLY A 334 -3.55 16.00 13.70
CA GLY A 334 -3.27 17.22 12.95
C GLY A 334 -2.02 17.16 12.07
N VAL A 335 -1.39 15.99 11.90
CA VAL A 335 -0.23 15.81 11.03
C VAL A 335 -0.65 15.96 9.57
N LYS A 336 0.06 16.78 8.80
CA LYS A 336 -0.17 17.01 7.36
C LYS A 336 1.07 16.66 6.53
N GLN A 337 2.23 17.04 7.02
CA GLN A 337 3.52 16.78 6.37
C GLN A 337 4.33 15.83 7.24
N ILE A 338 4.84 14.76 6.63
CA ILE A 338 5.55 13.70 7.35
C ILE A 338 6.99 13.53 6.87
N ARG A 339 7.90 13.38 7.83
CA ARG A 339 9.23 12.80 7.66
C ARG A 339 9.15 11.36 8.15
N LEU A 340 9.04 10.41 7.22
CA LEU A 340 8.68 9.04 7.55
C LEU A 340 9.91 8.19 7.89
N ILE A 341 10.00 7.73 9.14
CA ILE A 341 11.03 6.78 9.57
C ILE A 341 10.66 5.40 9.01
N THR A 342 11.28 5.01 7.91
CA THR A 342 10.99 3.73 7.26
C THR A 342 12.10 3.28 6.31
N ASN A 343 12.26 1.95 6.21
CA ASN A 343 13.03 1.30 5.15
C ASN A 343 12.11 0.52 4.19
N ASN A 344 10.77 0.62 4.36
CA ASN A 344 9.81 -0.10 3.53
C ASN A 344 9.12 0.85 2.53
N PRO A 345 9.39 0.75 1.22
CA PRO A 345 8.76 1.61 0.22
C PRO A 345 7.23 1.43 0.14
N ARG A 346 6.70 0.24 0.46
CA ARG A 346 5.25 0.02 0.50
C ARG A 346 4.52 0.88 1.55
N LYS A 347 5.19 1.22 2.67
CA LYS A 347 4.63 2.16 3.65
C LYS A 347 4.45 3.56 3.09
N ILE A 348 5.33 3.98 2.21
CA ILE A 348 5.25 5.26 1.51
C ILE A 348 4.01 5.30 0.62
N ALA A 349 3.85 4.26 -0.22
CA ALA A 349 2.69 4.14 -1.10
C ALA A 349 1.37 4.03 -0.32
N GLY A 350 1.35 3.26 0.78
CA GLY A 350 0.17 3.04 1.61
C GLY A 350 -0.32 4.28 2.36
N LEU A 351 0.50 5.29 2.57
CA LEU A 351 0.10 6.55 3.21
C LEU A 351 -0.29 7.64 2.20
N LYS A 352 0.14 7.53 0.93
CA LYS A 352 -0.29 8.44 -0.14
C LYS A 352 -1.80 8.29 -0.37
N GLY A 353 -2.47 9.42 -0.56
CA GLY A 353 -3.92 9.43 -0.84
C GLY A 353 -4.82 9.64 0.38
N TYR A 354 -4.26 9.69 1.60
CA TYR A 354 -4.99 10.02 2.83
C TYR A 354 -4.84 11.49 3.26
N GLY A 355 -4.40 12.37 2.36
CA GLY A 355 -4.16 13.78 2.68
C GLY A 355 -2.89 14.04 3.49
N LEU A 356 -1.96 13.07 3.52
CA LEU A 356 -0.63 13.20 4.11
C LEU A 356 0.39 13.44 3.01
N GLU A 357 1.16 14.50 3.14
CA GLU A 357 2.29 14.82 2.27
C GLU A 357 3.57 14.23 2.86
N MET A 358 4.22 13.33 2.12
CA MET A 358 5.53 12.84 2.52
C MET A 358 6.62 13.78 2.00
N VAL A 359 7.25 14.49 2.92
CA VAL A 359 8.32 15.46 2.63
C VAL A 359 9.67 14.77 2.53
N ASP A 360 9.91 13.78 3.42
CA ASP A 360 11.22 13.13 3.52
C ASP A 360 11.10 11.70 4.08
N ARG A 361 12.03 10.84 3.70
CA ARG A 361 12.24 9.52 4.27
C ARG A 361 13.43 9.55 5.23
N VAL A 362 13.21 9.15 6.46
CA VAL A 362 14.26 9.00 7.46
C VAL A 362 14.64 7.53 7.55
N PRO A 363 15.85 7.13 7.17
CA PRO A 363 16.29 5.74 7.25
C PRO A 363 16.39 5.28 8.70
N LEU A 364 16.12 4.00 8.94
CA LEU A 364 16.23 3.36 10.25
C LEU A 364 17.14 2.14 10.12
N LEU A 365 18.43 2.38 10.29
CA LEU A 365 19.44 1.33 10.18
C LEU A 365 19.54 0.58 11.50
N ILE A 366 19.39 -0.73 11.44
CA ILE A 366 19.57 -1.65 12.57
C ILE A 366 20.59 -2.69 12.12
N GLU A 367 21.65 -2.86 12.89
CA GLU A 367 22.66 -3.86 12.61
C GLU A 367 22.05 -5.27 12.65
N ALA A 368 22.43 -6.09 11.69
CA ALA A 368 22.01 -7.47 11.64
C ALA A 368 22.72 -8.27 12.75
N THR A 369 21.98 -9.17 13.38
CA THR A 369 22.53 -10.17 14.30
C THR A 369 22.58 -11.54 13.62
N GLU A 370 23.34 -12.48 14.17
CA GLU A 370 23.39 -13.86 13.67
C GLU A 370 22.00 -14.52 13.58
N TYR A 371 21.06 -14.12 14.44
CA TYR A 371 19.69 -14.68 14.49
C TYR A 371 18.71 -14.04 13.51
N ASN A 372 18.92 -12.80 13.08
CA ASN A 372 17.98 -12.09 12.20
C ASN A 372 18.54 -11.78 10.80
N ALA A 373 19.80 -12.14 10.52
CA ALA A 373 20.44 -11.86 9.23
C ALA A 373 19.66 -12.44 8.05
N SER A 374 19.19 -13.71 8.15
CA SER A 374 18.37 -14.34 7.11
C SER A 374 17.01 -13.65 6.93
N TYR A 375 16.37 -13.23 8.03
CA TYR A 375 15.11 -12.48 8.00
C TYR A 375 15.27 -11.10 7.32
N LEU A 376 16.36 -10.40 7.62
CA LEU A 376 16.68 -9.12 7.00
C LEU A 376 17.02 -9.27 5.52
N ALA A 377 17.76 -10.32 5.16
CA ALA A 377 18.04 -10.64 3.76
C ALA A 377 16.74 -10.90 2.96
N THR A 378 15.81 -11.68 3.51
CA THR A 378 14.50 -11.91 2.88
C THR A 378 13.70 -10.60 2.70
N LYS A 379 13.74 -9.71 3.71
CA LYS A 379 13.11 -8.38 3.61
C LYS A 379 13.72 -7.55 2.47
N ALA A 380 15.04 -7.55 2.32
CA ALA A 380 15.72 -6.83 1.25
C ALA A 380 15.40 -7.45 -0.12
N GLN A 381 15.62 -8.76 -0.28
CA GLN A 381 15.57 -9.43 -1.57
C GLN A 381 14.14 -9.66 -2.10
N LYS A 382 13.21 -10.11 -1.23
CA LYS A 382 11.84 -10.47 -1.66
C LYS A 382 10.81 -9.37 -1.41
N MET A 383 11.10 -8.39 -0.55
CA MET A 383 10.12 -7.36 -0.17
C MET A 383 10.59 -5.93 -0.49
N GLY A 384 11.75 -5.76 -1.11
CA GLY A 384 12.28 -4.47 -1.51
C GLY A 384 12.55 -3.51 -0.33
N HIS A 385 12.87 -4.05 0.87
CA HIS A 385 13.22 -3.22 2.00
C HIS A 385 14.62 -2.66 1.86
N LEU A 386 14.75 -1.36 2.11
CA LEU A 386 16.00 -0.62 2.12
C LEU A 386 16.73 -0.82 3.46
N LEU A 387 17.19 -2.04 3.75
CA LEU A 387 17.69 -2.45 5.07
C LEU A 387 19.21 -2.33 5.26
N MET A 388 19.94 -2.33 4.18
CA MET A 388 21.34 -1.93 4.20
C MET A 388 21.36 -0.48 3.77
N GLY A 389 22.29 0.36 4.26
CA GLY A 389 22.38 1.73 3.83
C GLY A 389 22.48 1.75 2.31
N ASN A 390 21.34 1.75 1.62
CA ASN A 390 21.28 1.87 0.19
C ASN A 390 21.67 3.31 -0.10
N TYR A 391 22.94 3.54 -0.34
CA TYR A 391 23.40 4.82 -0.79
C TYR A 391 22.83 5.04 -2.19
N LEU A 392 22.19 6.17 -2.35
CA LEU A 392 21.89 6.67 -3.67
C LEU A 392 23.23 7.07 -4.28
N MET A 393 23.73 6.30 -5.25
CA MET A 393 24.88 6.71 -6.01
C MET A 393 24.43 7.67 -7.09
N THR A 394 24.89 8.90 -7.00
CA THR A 394 24.66 9.92 -8.02
C THR A 394 25.95 10.12 -8.81
N LEU A 395 25.86 9.94 -10.11
CA LEU A 395 26.94 10.30 -11.04
C LEU A 395 26.72 11.74 -11.47
N ALA A 396 27.67 12.61 -11.16
CA ALA A 396 27.70 13.99 -11.62
C ALA A 396 28.78 14.17 -12.69
N ILE A 397 28.39 14.74 -13.81
CA ILE A 397 29.29 14.96 -14.98
C ILE A 397 29.23 16.43 -15.37
N SER A 398 30.39 17.06 -15.50
CA SER A 398 30.55 18.38 -16.16
C SER A 398 31.04 18.19 -17.60
N TRP A 399 30.37 18.82 -18.53
CA TRP A 399 30.77 18.80 -19.94
C TRP A 399 31.72 19.99 -20.23
N LYS A 400 32.73 19.76 -21.07
CA LYS A 400 33.61 20.85 -21.54
C LYS A 400 32.83 21.92 -22.31
N ASP A 401 31.92 21.47 -23.14
CA ASP A 401 31.07 22.32 -23.96
C ASP A 401 29.60 21.98 -23.66
N GLU A 402 28.81 23.00 -23.35
CA GLU A 402 27.38 22.84 -23.17
C GLU A 402 26.71 22.34 -24.46
N PRO A 403 25.85 21.30 -24.41
CA PRO A 403 25.12 20.84 -25.60
C PRO A 403 24.28 21.98 -26.17
N LYS A 404 24.54 22.36 -27.41
CA LYS A 404 23.88 23.50 -28.05
C LYS A 404 22.45 23.21 -28.52
N THR A 405 22.12 21.94 -28.64
CA THR A 405 20.77 21.48 -29.07
C THR A 405 20.24 20.38 -28.17
N LEU A 406 18.91 20.24 -28.12
CA LEU A 406 18.24 19.13 -27.44
C LEU A 406 18.67 17.78 -28.00
N THR A 407 18.90 17.69 -29.32
CA THR A 407 19.34 16.47 -30.00
C THR A 407 20.75 16.07 -29.52
N GLU A 408 21.67 17.01 -29.45
CA GLU A 408 23.03 16.76 -28.95
C GLU A 408 23.05 16.31 -27.49
N ARG A 409 22.19 16.94 -26.66
CA ARG A 409 22.00 16.53 -25.27
C ARG A 409 21.47 15.11 -25.16
N TYR A 410 20.46 14.77 -25.97
CA TYR A 410 19.88 13.44 -26.00
C TYR A 410 20.91 12.39 -26.44
N GLU A 411 21.67 12.64 -27.49
CA GLU A 411 22.72 11.73 -27.97
C GLU A 411 23.80 11.46 -26.89
N ARG A 412 24.21 12.49 -26.15
CA ARG A 412 25.18 12.34 -25.05
C ARG A 412 24.59 11.49 -23.92
N LEU A 413 23.32 11.69 -23.57
CA LEU A 413 22.61 10.92 -22.56
C LEU A 413 22.46 9.44 -22.96
N GLU A 414 22.10 9.15 -24.20
CA GLU A 414 21.94 7.76 -24.70
C GLU A 414 23.29 7.02 -24.71
N LYS A 415 24.37 7.70 -25.10
CA LYS A 415 25.72 7.13 -24.99
C LYS A 415 26.11 6.81 -23.55
N LEU A 416 25.75 7.70 -22.62
CA LEU A 416 26.02 7.50 -21.20
C LEU A 416 25.19 6.32 -20.63
N LYS A 417 23.92 6.25 -20.98
CA LYS A 417 23.04 5.12 -20.60
C LYS A 417 23.58 3.79 -21.12
N PHE A 418 24.01 3.76 -22.36
CA PHE A 418 24.60 2.55 -22.97
C PHE A 418 25.86 2.12 -22.22
N LEU A 419 26.74 3.08 -21.88
CA LEU A 419 27.96 2.80 -21.14
C LEU A 419 27.66 2.28 -19.73
N VAL A 420 26.75 2.93 -18.99
CA VAL A 420 26.37 2.55 -17.63
C VAL A 420 25.76 1.14 -17.61
N ARG A 421 24.90 0.82 -18.57
CA ARG A 421 24.32 -0.54 -18.72
C ARG A 421 25.39 -1.61 -18.99
N GLY A 422 26.44 -1.28 -19.74
CA GLY A 422 27.57 -2.18 -19.99
C GLY A 422 28.30 -2.64 -18.72
N PHE A 423 28.08 -1.96 -17.59
CA PHE A 423 28.61 -2.31 -16.27
C PHE A 423 27.53 -2.87 -15.31
N GLY A 424 26.36 -3.26 -15.82
CA GLY A 424 25.26 -3.81 -15.02
C GLY A 424 24.55 -2.76 -14.14
N LEU A 425 24.65 -1.49 -14.50
CA LEU A 425 24.02 -0.37 -13.79
C LEU A 425 22.90 0.24 -14.64
N MET A 426 21.83 0.73 -13.99
CA MET A 426 20.78 1.51 -14.62
C MET A 426 20.93 2.98 -14.25
N MET A 427 20.52 3.85 -15.15
CA MET A 427 20.57 5.30 -14.99
C MET A 427 19.15 5.84 -15.01
N GLU A 428 18.73 6.47 -13.91
CA GLU A 428 17.50 7.25 -13.84
C GLU A 428 17.82 8.71 -14.16
N GLU A 429 17.10 9.29 -15.12
CA GLU A 429 17.30 10.69 -15.49
C GLU A 429 16.71 11.62 -14.44
N GLU A 430 17.58 12.35 -13.74
CA GLU A 430 17.18 13.48 -12.92
C GLU A 430 18.12 14.66 -13.15
N VAL A 431 17.63 15.66 -13.87
CA VAL A 431 18.34 16.93 -14.02
C VAL A 431 18.04 17.80 -12.79
N ARG A 432 19.02 17.95 -11.89
CA ARG A 432 18.83 18.77 -10.69
C ARG A 432 19.56 20.11 -10.82
N PRO A 433 18.94 21.21 -10.40
CA PRO A 433 19.60 22.54 -10.33
C PRO A 433 20.86 22.55 -9.46
N VAL A 434 20.98 21.57 -8.54
CA VAL A 434 22.10 21.41 -7.61
C VAL A 434 23.44 21.09 -8.30
N ALA A 435 23.39 20.44 -9.48
CA ALA A 435 24.62 20.13 -10.23
C ALA A 435 25.41 21.36 -10.61
N SER A 436 24.75 22.48 -10.91
CA SER A 436 25.40 23.73 -11.28
C SER A 436 26.18 24.38 -10.14
N ALA A 437 25.81 24.11 -8.89
CA ALA A 437 26.51 24.63 -7.72
C ALA A 437 27.84 23.88 -7.44
N LEU A 438 27.88 22.58 -7.80
CA LEU A 438 29.07 21.73 -7.58
C LEU A 438 30.04 21.74 -8.76
N LEU A 439 29.53 21.62 -9.98
CA LEU A 439 30.32 21.35 -11.17
C LEU A 439 30.16 22.41 -12.28
N GLY A 440 29.35 23.45 -12.04
CA GLY A 440 29.05 24.51 -13.00
C GLY A 440 27.79 24.27 -13.85
N PRO A 441 27.39 25.23 -14.70
CA PRO A 441 26.11 25.27 -15.40
C PRO A 441 25.91 24.18 -16.46
N ALA A 442 26.98 23.58 -16.95
CA ALA A 442 26.98 22.52 -17.95
C ALA A 442 26.96 21.11 -17.32
N SER A 443 26.44 20.98 -16.12
CA SER A 443 26.49 19.72 -15.36
C SER A 443 25.23 18.89 -15.50
N LEU A 444 25.40 17.57 -15.42
CA LEU A 444 24.33 16.56 -15.39
C LEU A 444 24.51 15.72 -14.12
N MET A 445 23.44 15.54 -13.38
CA MET A 445 23.38 14.58 -12.27
C MET A 445 22.38 13.49 -12.59
N VAL A 446 22.78 12.24 -12.45
CA VAL A 446 21.95 11.06 -12.68
C VAL A 446 22.09 10.08 -11.52
N ASN A 447 20.98 9.55 -11.07
CA ASN A 447 21.01 8.47 -10.09
C ASN A 447 21.35 7.15 -10.79
N LEU A 448 22.26 6.39 -10.19
CA LEU A 448 22.63 5.06 -10.67
C LEU A 448 21.90 4.02 -9.80
N GLY A 449 21.29 3.04 -10.44
CA GLY A 449 20.66 1.88 -9.83
C GLY A 449 21.15 0.58 -10.46
N THR A 450 20.66 -0.54 -9.99
CA THR A 450 20.86 -1.85 -10.62
C THR A 450 19.85 -2.07 -11.75
N GLU A 451 20.08 -3.07 -12.62
CA GLU A 451 19.12 -3.45 -13.69
C GLU A 451 17.73 -3.84 -13.16
N GLN A 452 17.59 -4.13 -11.86
CA GLN A 452 16.32 -4.45 -11.21
C GLN A 452 15.63 -3.20 -10.60
N GLY A 453 16.15 -1.99 -10.85
CA GLY A 453 15.61 -0.73 -10.31
C GLY A 453 15.89 -0.53 -8.82
N GLU A 454 16.84 -1.25 -8.26
CA GLU A 454 17.26 -1.15 -6.87
C GLU A 454 18.42 -0.17 -6.73
N ASN A 455 18.48 0.54 -5.60
CA ASN A 455 19.65 1.34 -5.23
C ASN A 455 20.85 0.43 -5.02
N ILE A 456 22.06 0.94 -5.27
CA ILE A 456 23.29 0.17 -5.16
C ILE A 456 23.57 -0.15 -3.68
N PRO A 457 23.71 -1.43 -3.28
CA PRO A 457 23.88 -1.81 -1.87
C PRO A 457 25.25 -1.40 -1.30
N ASP A 458 25.30 -1.05 0.01
CA ASP A 458 26.52 -0.67 0.74
C ASP A 458 27.66 -1.65 0.63
N HIS A 459 27.34 -2.95 0.73
CA HIS A 459 28.33 -4.00 0.73
C HIS A 459 29.11 -4.07 -0.59
N TRP A 460 28.62 -3.42 -1.64
CA TRP A 460 29.38 -3.28 -2.88
C TRP A 460 30.64 -2.43 -2.71
N PHE A 461 30.69 -1.62 -1.67
CA PHE A 461 31.79 -0.71 -1.38
C PHE A 461 32.65 -1.13 -0.20
N LEU A 462 32.09 -1.89 0.76
CA LEU A 462 32.72 -2.11 2.06
C LEU A 462 33.67 -3.31 2.11
N ASP A 463 33.50 -4.31 1.25
CA ASP A 463 34.21 -5.60 1.38
C ASP A 463 35.33 -5.83 0.36
N GLY A 464 35.54 -4.93 -0.60
CA GLY A 464 36.66 -5.04 -1.57
C GLY A 464 36.75 -6.36 -2.39
N SER A 465 35.88 -7.32 -2.12
CA SER A 465 35.84 -8.64 -2.75
C SER A 465 34.79 -8.75 -3.86
N TYR A 466 34.07 -7.68 -4.18
CA TYR A 466 32.92 -7.73 -5.07
C TYR A 466 33.22 -7.24 -6.49
N PRO A 467 32.71 -7.93 -7.53
CA PRO A 467 32.92 -7.59 -8.93
C PRO A 467 32.39 -6.20 -9.33
N HIS A 468 31.47 -5.62 -8.55
CA HIS A 468 30.86 -4.33 -8.85
C HIS A 468 31.74 -3.13 -8.50
N THR A 469 32.61 -3.20 -7.50
CA THR A 469 33.58 -2.14 -7.21
C THR A 469 34.57 -2.00 -8.36
N GLU A 470 34.94 -3.14 -8.96
CA GLU A 470 35.76 -3.16 -10.16
C GLU A 470 35.00 -2.55 -11.36
N ALA A 471 33.70 -2.87 -11.51
CA ALA A 471 32.86 -2.31 -12.55
C ALA A 471 32.74 -0.78 -12.47
N ILE A 472 32.57 -0.22 -11.26
CA ILE A 472 32.56 1.24 -11.04
C ILE A 472 33.92 1.84 -11.37
N GLY A 473 35.02 1.22 -10.93
CA GLY A 473 36.37 1.66 -11.28
C GLY A 473 36.62 1.65 -12.79
N GLN A 474 36.13 0.64 -13.51
CA GLN A 474 36.19 0.57 -14.97
C GLN A 474 35.28 1.61 -15.65
N LEU A 475 34.07 1.84 -15.12
CA LEU A 475 33.15 2.87 -15.60
C LEU A 475 33.81 4.26 -15.49
N VAL A 476 34.43 4.59 -14.35
CA VAL A 476 35.16 5.85 -14.16
C VAL A 476 36.29 5.99 -15.17
N LYS A 477 37.08 4.93 -15.38
CA LYS A 477 38.17 4.94 -16.38
C LYS A 477 37.64 5.18 -17.78
N GLN A 478 36.53 4.57 -18.17
CA GLN A 478 35.93 4.77 -19.48
C GLN A 478 35.35 6.18 -19.64
N LEU A 479 34.67 6.70 -18.62
CA LEU A 479 34.14 8.06 -18.63
C LEU A 479 35.29 9.09 -18.72
N ALA A 480 36.39 8.84 -18.03
CA ALA A 480 37.59 9.70 -18.10
C ALA A 480 38.25 9.77 -19.48
N LEU A 481 38.00 8.79 -20.35
CA LEU A 481 38.46 8.79 -21.74
C LEU A 481 37.58 9.66 -22.66
N TRP A 482 36.38 10.04 -22.25
CA TRP A 482 35.50 10.88 -23.06
C TRP A 482 36.03 12.31 -23.14
N VAL A 483 36.35 12.75 -24.35
CA VAL A 483 36.94 14.08 -24.60
C VAL A 483 36.02 15.22 -24.20
N THR A 484 34.71 14.98 -24.21
CA THR A 484 33.67 15.97 -23.88
C THR A 484 33.38 16.12 -22.39
N ILE A 485 33.93 15.26 -21.54
CA ILE A 485 33.74 15.32 -20.08
C ILE A 485 34.90 16.07 -19.46
N ASP A 486 34.61 17.11 -18.69
CA ASP A 486 35.58 17.89 -17.95
C ASP A 486 35.81 17.37 -16.54
N GLN A 487 34.71 17.16 -15.81
CA GLN A 487 34.74 16.64 -14.45
C GLN A 487 33.76 15.52 -14.26
N ILE A 488 34.12 14.55 -13.44
CA ILE A 488 33.24 13.45 -13.01
C ILE A 488 33.29 13.41 -11.49
N ALA A 489 32.13 13.37 -10.87
CA ALA A 489 32.02 13.17 -9.45
C ALA A 489 30.99 12.08 -9.16
N PHE A 490 31.31 11.17 -8.25
CA PHE A 490 30.37 10.22 -7.69
C PHE A 490 29.99 10.68 -6.29
N LEU A 491 28.68 10.84 -6.07
CA LEU A 491 28.11 11.22 -4.80
C LEU A 491 27.40 10.00 -4.22
N LEU A 492 27.86 9.54 -3.07
CA LEU A 492 27.14 8.55 -2.29
C LEU A 492 26.37 9.30 -1.22
N SER A 493 25.05 9.24 -1.27
CA SER A 493 24.20 9.91 -0.29
C SER A 493 23.23 8.92 0.37
N ASN A 494 23.04 9.09 1.67
CA ASN A 494 21.98 8.38 2.41
C ASN A 494 20.58 8.99 2.17
N GLY A 495 20.43 9.85 1.17
CA GLY A 495 19.16 10.45 0.75
C GLY A 495 18.80 11.77 1.42
N THR A 496 19.65 12.36 2.29
CA THR A 496 19.27 13.56 3.04
C THR A 496 19.77 14.87 2.48
N ASP A 497 20.97 14.96 1.94
CA ASP A 497 21.47 16.14 1.22
C ASP A 497 22.70 15.77 0.41
N PRO A 498 22.67 15.85 -0.93
CA PRO A 498 23.84 15.55 -1.76
C PRO A 498 25.00 16.52 -1.56
N LEU A 499 24.81 17.66 -0.90
CA LEU A 499 25.83 18.68 -0.70
C LEU A 499 26.51 18.64 0.66
N SER A 500 26.01 17.88 1.63
CA SER A 500 26.55 17.81 2.99
C SER A 500 27.73 16.84 3.16
N GLY A 501 28.22 16.24 2.09
CA GLY A 501 29.24 15.20 2.14
C GLY A 501 30.67 15.65 1.86
N LEU A 502 31.61 14.80 2.26
CA LEU A 502 33.04 15.00 2.03
C LEU A 502 33.36 14.91 0.52
N GLN A 503 33.93 15.96 -0.04
CA GLN A 503 34.48 15.93 -1.39
C GLN A 503 35.84 15.26 -1.40
N VAL A 504 36.00 14.15 -2.11
CA VAL A 504 37.32 13.55 -2.37
C VAL A 504 37.70 13.86 -3.81
N GLN A 505 38.64 14.79 -3.98
CA GLN A 505 39.28 14.99 -5.27
C GLN A 505 40.28 13.87 -5.53
N ILE A 506 40.14 13.16 -6.64
CA ILE A 506 41.09 12.13 -7.03
C ILE A 506 41.89 12.62 -8.23
N ASP A 507 43.22 12.67 -8.07
CA ASP A 507 44.11 12.97 -9.15
C ASP A 507 44.15 11.79 -10.16
N ARG A 508 44.08 12.12 -11.41
CA ARG A 508 43.97 11.24 -12.58
C ARG A 508 45.03 10.16 -12.70
N ARG A 509 46.15 10.28 -12.02
CA ARG A 509 47.36 9.50 -12.28
C ARG A 509 47.45 8.19 -11.51
N ASN A 510 46.75 8.02 -10.39
CA ASN A 510 46.99 6.90 -9.48
C ASN A 510 45.78 6.38 -8.74
N LEU A 511 44.64 6.15 -9.43
CA LEU A 511 43.48 5.46 -8.84
C LEU A 511 43.81 3.99 -8.62
N THR A 512 44.12 3.63 -7.38
CA THR A 512 44.22 2.23 -6.96
C THR A 512 42.96 1.83 -6.21
N MET A 513 42.64 0.52 -6.19
CA MET A 513 41.53 -0.03 -5.40
C MET A 513 41.70 0.24 -3.90
N ASP A 514 42.91 0.47 -3.42
CA ASP A 514 43.19 0.74 -2.02
C ASP A 514 42.87 2.19 -1.65
N ASP A 515 42.97 3.11 -2.58
CA ASP A 515 42.51 4.50 -2.39
C ASP A 515 40.97 4.54 -2.25
N LEU A 516 40.27 3.73 -3.00
CA LEU A 516 38.81 3.50 -2.85
C LEU A 516 38.45 2.91 -1.48
N LYS A 517 39.18 1.91 -1.01
CA LYS A 517 38.93 1.23 0.27
C LYS A 517 39.20 2.13 1.48
N GLY A 518 40.27 2.90 1.45
CA GLY A 518 40.67 3.77 2.56
C GLY A 518 39.68 4.91 2.84
N THR A 519 38.94 5.34 1.84
CA THR A 519 37.94 6.43 1.93
C THR A 519 36.56 5.90 2.37
N LEU A 520 36.25 4.62 2.09
CA LEU A 520 34.99 3.97 2.43
C LEU A 520 34.94 3.40 3.87
N ALA A 521 36.10 3.28 4.52
CA ALA A 521 36.24 2.68 5.86
C ALA A 521 35.86 3.64 7.02
N SER A 522 35.39 4.85 6.76
CA SER A 522 34.93 5.76 7.81
C SER A 522 33.44 5.53 8.12
N PRO A 523 33.08 5.16 9.36
CA PRO A 523 31.70 4.93 9.73
C PRO A 523 31.05 6.28 10.01
N LEU A 524 30.47 6.95 9.02
CA LEU A 524 29.73 8.18 9.30
C LEU A 524 28.83 8.60 8.16
N GLU A 525 27.82 9.29 8.53
CA GLU A 525 26.94 10.25 7.85
C GLU A 525 27.48 10.94 6.59
N THR A 526 28.62 10.56 6.08
CA THR A 526 29.43 11.30 5.12
C THR A 526 29.40 10.62 3.76
N GLN A 527 29.18 11.39 2.79
CA GLN A 527 29.09 11.06 1.39
C GLN A 527 30.45 11.16 0.74
N ILE A 528 30.75 10.25 -0.17
CA ILE A 528 32.00 10.25 -0.89
C ILE A 528 31.76 10.82 -2.28
N VAL A 529 32.52 11.85 -2.59
CA VAL A 529 32.54 12.47 -3.91
C VAL A 529 33.86 12.17 -4.55
N TYR A 530 33.88 11.49 -5.68
CA TYR A 530 35.05 11.36 -6.52
C TYR A 530 34.99 12.39 -7.63
N ALA A 531 35.88 13.36 -7.63
CA ALA A 531 35.99 14.36 -8.66
C ALA A 531 37.28 14.19 -9.47
N PHE A 532 37.15 14.21 -10.78
CA PHE A 532 38.25 14.22 -11.71
C PHE A 532 38.41 15.60 -12.30
N GLU A 533 39.53 16.27 -12.05
CA GLU A 533 39.94 17.44 -12.83
C GLU A 533 40.85 17.01 -13.97
N ARG A 534 40.56 17.45 -15.17
CA ARG A 534 41.52 17.39 -16.27
C ARG A 534 42.57 18.45 -16.05
N SER A 535 43.82 18.05 -15.79
CA SER A 535 44.96 18.96 -16.00
C SER A 535 45.01 19.35 -17.49
N SER A 536 44.90 20.64 -17.75
CA SER A 536 45.16 21.26 -19.04
C SER A 536 46.57 20.86 -19.54
N HIS A 537 46.63 20.15 -20.64
CA HIS A 537 47.73 20.15 -21.57
C HIS A 537 47.21 20.53 -22.94
#